data_c72425285a7b221f7b71d068e051faa2
#
_entry.id   c72425285a7b221f7b71d068e051faa2
#
_cell.length_a   1.000
_cell.length_b   1.000
_cell.length_c   1.000
_cell.angle_alpha   90.00
_cell.angle_beta   90.00
_cell.angle_gamma   90.00
#
_symmetry.space_group_name_H-M   'P 1'
#
loop_
_entity.id
_entity.type
_entity.pdbx_description
1 polymer ?
#
loop_
_entity_poly.entity_id
_entity_poly.type
_entity_poly.pdbx_seq_one_letter_code
_entity_poly.pdbx_strand_id
1 'polypeptide(L)'
;MKKSASLVTLVVTAAFLLVPLCAAADTYVLTAAKWGAKQTTAVQQSGGTVVWSHAASGLAAASSSRTDFLARALKTRAFLTVDKDMVVQWQKPEQLREVGLIETAITPGNETFINAQWNILAVEAPDAWANGCTGYGVRVAVLDGGIRPTHIDLAGTVDTACSASFVAGKQFYEDTSSHATHVAGIVAARDNGVGTIGIAPEATILGVKVLDNGSGSFSQIIGGILYAAEPGAFGVDCAGADVINMSLGAVFPRNVGGPAGLIAAINKAVNYANSRGALVVSSAGNDAIDFGQAKNLVGVPGSAGAGIAVSATGPEGFAVNFPYGATNFRDPASYSSYGEGFVSLAGPGGDFRLPGTALCSVPRVPSGSVTTQCWVFDMVMSLSRNSNTTYTWMAGTSMAAPAVAAVAALVKQRYPWMTPGDIRDFLQATADDEGSYGADQFYGHGFVNARRACTE
;
A
#
# COMPACT_ATOMS: atom_id res chain seq x y z
N MET A 1 58.07 -40.93 57.09
CA MET A 1 58.33 -40.38 55.72
C MET A 1 57.10 -39.60 55.29
N LYS A 2 57.15 -38.28 55.41
CA LYS A 2 56.05 -37.35 55.02
C LYS A 2 56.34 -36.88 53.59
N LYS A 3 55.42 -37.13 52.65
CA LYS A 3 55.45 -36.59 51.27
C LYS A 3 54.66 -35.29 51.27
N SER A 4 55.35 -34.16 51.00
CA SER A 4 54.75 -32.87 50.78
C SER A 4 54.22 -32.82 49.32
N ALA A 5 52.97 -32.49 49.13
CA ALA A 5 52.35 -32.19 47.81
C ALA A 5 52.42 -30.65 47.58
N SER A 6 53.14 -30.25 46.55
CA SER A 6 53.16 -28.86 46.07
C SER A 6 51.93 -28.57 45.25
N LEU A 7 51.16 -27.56 45.66
CA LEU A 7 50.01 -27.03 44.91
C LEU A 7 50.54 -26.00 43.90
N VAL A 8 50.39 -26.30 42.62
CA VAL A 8 50.68 -25.33 41.51
C VAL A 8 49.39 -24.55 41.22
N THR A 9 49.37 -23.29 41.58
CA THR A 9 48.26 -22.37 41.25
C THR A 9 48.40 -21.89 39.81
N LEU A 10 47.51 -22.32 38.91
CA LEU A 10 47.44 -21.89 37.53
C LEU A 10 46.64 -20.57 37.49
N VAL A 11 47.31 -19.45 37.26
CA VAL A 11 46.65 -18.14 37.01
C VAL A 11 46.26 -18.09 35.54
N VAL A 12 44.94 -18.27 35.23
CA VAL A 12 44.39 -18.05 33.90
C VAL A 12 44.05 -16.58 33.77
N THR A 13 44.89 -15.84 33.04
CA THR A 13 44.62 -14.45 32.63
C THR A 13 43.64 -14.48 31.45
N ALA A 14 42.37 -14.21 31.72
CA ALA A 14 41.37 -14.01 30.67
C ALA A 14 41.62 -12.66 29.99
N ALA A 15 42.20 -12.70 28.78
CA ALA A 15 42.27 -11.52 27.90
C ALA A 15 40.86 -11.26 27.35
N PHE A 16 40.15 -10.28 27.89
CA PHE A 16 38.95 -9.75 27.24
C PHE A 16 39.36 -9.04 25.94
N LEU A 17 39.18 -9.70 24.80
CA LEU A 17 39.14 -9.06 23.51
C LEU A 17 37.92 -8.15 23.47
N LEU A 18 38.13 -6.84 23.68
CA LEU A 18 37.15 -5.81 23.31
C LEU A 18 36.97 -5.86 21.80
N VAL A 19 35.99 -6.63 21.35
CA VAL A 19 35.46 -6.49 19.99
C VAL A 19 34.82 -5.11 19.96
N PRO A 20 35.30 -4.16 19.14
CA PRO A 20 34.64 -2.88 19.05
C PRO A 20 33.20 -3.14 18.58
N LEU A 21 32.20 -2.73 19.38
CA LEU A 21 30.82 -2.67 18.92
C LEU A 21 30.85 -1.72 17.72
N CYS A 22 30.82 -2.27 16.50
CA CYS A 22 30.51 -1.45 15.33
C CYS A 22 29.15 -0.81 15.58
N ALA A 23 29.11 0.49 15.78
CA ALA A 23 27.86 1.22 15.87
C ALA A 23 27.05 0.89 14.60
N ALA A 24 25.79 0.47 14.79
CA ALA A 24 24.90 0.23 13.67
C ALA A 24 24.85 1.50 12.80
N ALA A 25 24.98 1.34 11.49
CA ALA A 25 24.97 2.48 10.59
C ALA A 25 23.54 3.06 10.51
N ASP A 26 23.43 4.37 10.73
CA ASP A 26 22.18 5.09 10.48
C ASP A 26 21.95 5.26 8.98
N THR A 27 20.69 5.27 8.57
CA THR A 27 20.27 5.60 7.20
C THR A 27 19.82 7.06 7.12
N TYR A 28 20.05 7.68 5.98
CA TYR A 28 19.70 9.07 5.70
C TYR A 28 19.02 9.17 4.34
N VAL A 29 18.00 10.02 4.22
CA VAL A 29 17.40 10.44 2.97
C VAL A 29 18.06 11.75 2.54
N LEU A 30 18.53 11.80 1.29
CA LEU A 30 19.20 12.97 0.74
C LEU A 30 18.42 13.47 -0.49
N THR A 31 18.25 14.79 -0.56
CA THR A 31 17.61 15.45 -1.69
C THR A 31 18.58 16.38 -2.38
N ALA A 32 18.64 16.30 -3.70
CA ALA A 32 19.38 17.22 -4.58
C ALA A 32 18.49 17.63 -5.75
N ALA A 33 18.91 18.61 -6.55
CA ALA A 33 18.21 18.96 -7.80
C ALA A 33 18.24 17.81 -8.80
N LYS A 34 19.41 17.19 -8.97
CA LYS A 34 19.65 15.95 -9.69
C LYS A 34 20.74 15.15 -8.95
N TRP A 35 20.75 13.83 -9.11
CA TRP A 35 21.82 13.02 -8.55
C TRP A 35 22.86 12.66 -9.60
N GLY A 36 24.13 12.71 -9.22
CA GLY A 36 25.25 12.36 -10.09
C GLY A 36 26.54 12.11 -9.31
N ALA A 37 27.67 12.03 -10.00
CA ALA A 37 28.97 11.76 -9.40
C ALA A 37 29.33 12.74 -8.26
N LYS A 38 28.98 14.04 -8.39
CA LYS A 38 29.20 15.04 -7.35
C LYS A 38 28.53 14.67 -6.03
N GLN A 39 27.28 14.24 -6.06
CA GLN A 39 26.49 13.86 -4.88
C GLN A 39 27.07 12.56 -4.26
N THR A 40 27.35 11.57 -5.08
CA THR A 40 27.97 10.30 -4.65
C THR A 40 29.31 10.55 -3.96
N THR A 41 30.19 11.36 -4.55
CA THR A 41 31.49 11.73 -3.96
C THR A 41 31.29 12.50 -2.63
N ALA A 42 30.31 13.40 -2.55
CA ALA A 42 30.00 14.14 -1.33
C ALA A 42 29.55 13.22 -0.18
N VAL A 43 28.74 12.18 -0.47
CA VAL A 43 28.37 11.14 0.51
C VAL A 43 29.63 10.44 1.03
N GLN A 44 30.51 9.97 0.14
CA GLN A 44 31.73 9.26 0.48
C GLN A 44 32.71 10.13 1.32
N GLN A 45 32.93 11.37 0.92
CA GLN A 45 33.76 12.34 1.65
C GLN A 45 33.19 12.67 3.05
N SER A 46 31.88 12.54 3.21
CA SER A 46 31.21 12.70 4.50
C SER A 46 31.31 11.44 5.37
N GLY A 47 31.82 10.32 4.84
CA GLY A 47 31.97 9.05 5.54
C GLY A 47 30.71 8.19 5.49
N GLY A 48 29.95 8.29 4.41
CA GLY A 48 28.78 7.47 4.13
C GLY A 48 28.93 6.62 2.87
N THR A 49 27.99 5.71 2.68
CA THR A 49 27.83 4.86 1.49
C THR A 49 26.44 5.06 0.90
N VAL A 50 26.34 5.25 -0.41
CA VAL A 50 25.04 5.33 -1.10
C VAL A 50 24.40 3.95 -1.10
N VAL A 51 23.18 3.84 -0.55
CA VAL A 51 22.38 2.61 -0.56
C VAL A 51 21.65 2.48 -1.89
N TRP A 52 20.96 3.54 -2.28
CA TRP A 52 20.36 3.71 -3.60
C TRP A 52 20.35 5.19 -3.96
N SER A 53 20.28 5.48 -5.25
CA SER A 53 20.11 6.84 -5.76
C SER A 53 19.32 6.86 -7.05
N HIS A 54 18.58 7.93 -7.27
CA HIS A 54 17.78 8.15 -8.45
C HIS A 54 18.18 9.45 -9.14
N ALA A 55 18.73 9.35 -10.35
CA ALA A 55 19.38 10.46 -11.02
C ALA A 55 18.42 11.64 -11.31
N ALA A 56 17.28 11.35 -11.92
CA ALA A 56 16.35 12.37 -12.38
C ALA A 56 15.61 13.07 -11.24
N SER A 57 15.14 12.32 -10.22
CA SER A 57 14.48 12.90 -9.06
C SER A 57 15.44 13.62 -8.11
N GLY A 58 16.73 13.27 -8.13
CA GLY A 58 17.71 13.79 -7.18
C GLY A 58 17.54 13.27 -5.75
N LEU A 59 16.79 12.18 -5.56
CA LEU A 59 16.58 11.51 -4.27
C LEU A 59 17.54 10.34 -4.12
N ALA A 60 18.00 10.10 -2.89
CA ALA A 60 18.85 8.96 -2.56
C ALA A 60 18.71 8.58 -1.09
N ALA A 61 19.12 7.34 -0.79
CA ALA A 61 19.42 6.89 0.56
C ALA A 61 20.91 6.62 0.72
N ALA A 62 21.47 6.99 1.87
CA ALA A 62 22.84 6.67 2.22
C ALA A 62 22.90 6.13 3.66
N SER A 63 23.88 5.26 3.93
CA SER A 63 24.18 4.76 5.27
C SER A 63 25.48 5.30 5.80
N SER A 64 25.59 5.54 7.11
CA SER A 64 26.83 5.93 7.75
C SER A 64 26.83 5.53 9.23
N SER A 65 27.96 5.02 9.70
CA SER A 65 28.23 4.81 11.15
C SER A 65 28.76 6.06 11.84
N ARG A 66 28.96 7.16 11.12
CA ARG A 66 29.46 8.41 11.68
C ARG A 66 28.31 9.24 12.27
N THR A 67 28.43 9.63 13.51
CA THR A 67 27.46 10.50 14.20
C THR A 67 27.42 11.94 13.65
N ASP A 68 28.51 12.39 13.00
CA ASP A 68 28.62 13.72 12.38
C ASP A 68 28.32 13.72 10.87
N PHE A 69 27.84 12.60 10.29
CA PHE A 69 27.59 12.46 8.86
C PHE A 69 26.69 13.57 8.30
N LEU A 70 25.55 13.84 8.94
CA LEU A 70 24.59 14.86 8.52
C LEU A 70 25.26 16.24 8.41
N ALA A 71 26.00 16.66 9.46
CA ALA A 71 26.68 17.94 9.47
C ALA A 71 27.78 18.04 8.39
N ARG A 72 28.50 16.94 8.14
CA ARG A 72 29.52 16.88 7.08
C ARG A 72 28.91 16.93 5.71
N ALA A 73 27.84 16.16 5.47
CA ALA A 73 27.15 16.13 4.19
C ALA A 73 26.58 17.50 3.82
N LEU A 74 25.94 18.21 4.74
CA LEU A 74 25.43 19.57 4.55
C LEU A 74 26.54 20.57 4.22
N LYS A 75 27.73 20.46 4.83
CA LYS A 75 28.89 21.33 4.55
C LYS A 75 29.39 21.22 3.11
N THR A 76 29.16 20.08 2.44
CA THR A 76 29.57 19.90 1.02
C THR A 76 28.77 20.78 0.05
N ARG A 77 27.60 21.31 0.46
CA ARG A 77 26.65 22.06 -0.39
C ARG A 77 26.24 21.29 -1.65
N ALA A 78 26.31 19.97 -1.61
CA ALA A 78 25.90 19.07 -2.71
C ALA A 78 24.41 18.72 -2.64
N PHE A 79 23.77 18.93 -1.51
CA PHE A 79 22.40 18.50 -1.20
C PHE A 79 21.53 19.71 -0.84
N LEU A 80 20.24 19.61 -1.17
CA LEU A 80 19.20 20.54 -0.71
C LEU A 80 18.82 20.22 0.74
N THR A 81 18.61 18.91 1.04
CA THR A 81 18.40 18.42 2.39
C THR A 81 19.18 17.13 2.64
N VAL A 82 19.46 16.88 3.90
CA VAL A 82 19.98 15.61 4.44
C VAL A 82 19.21 15.35 5.72
N ASP A 83 18.39 14.31 5.73
CA ASP A 83 17.52 13.99 6.85
C ASP A 83 17.82 12.58 7.36
N LYS A 84 17.92 12.39 8.68
CA LYS A 84 18.03 11.06 9.26
C LYS A 84 16.76 10.29 8.98
N ASP A 85 16.88 9.09 8.42
CA ASP A 85 15.73 8.24 8.07
C ASP A 85 15.01 7.77 9.34
N MET A 86 13.72 7.53 9.21
CA MET A 86 12.83 7.10 10.29
C MET A 86 12.06 5.86 9.86
N VAL A 87 12.03 4.85 10.74
CA VAL A 87 11.09 3.73 10.63
C VAL A 87 9.78 4.14 11.28
N VAL A 88 8.68 3.92 10.58
CA VAL A 88 7.32 4.29 11.00
C VAL A 88 6.41 3.07 10.84
N GLN A 89 5.46 2.93 11.75
CA GLN A 89 4.34 2.00 11.59
C GLN A 89 3.32 2.64 10.64
N TRP A 90 3.33 2.21 9.37
CA TRP A 90 2.47 2.74 8.31
C TRP A 90 1.12 2.03 8.22
N GLN A 91 1.03 0.83 8.80
CA GLN A 91 -0.18 0.03 8.90
C GLN A 91 -0.34 -0.42 10.35
N LYS A 92 -1.48 -0.14 10.96
CA LYS A 92 -1.75 -0.53 12.35
C LYS A 92 -2.35 -1.93 12.41
N PRO A 93 -1.70 -2.89 13.09
CA PRO A 93 -2.16 -4.30 13.13
C PRO A 93 -3.55 -4.49 13.72
N GLU A 94 -3.94 -3.66 14.68
CA GLU A 94 -5.23 -3.76 15.37
C GLU A 94 -6.44 -3.42 14.51
N GLN A 95 -6.24 -2.86 13.31
CA GLN A 95 -7.29 -2.52 12.35
C GLN A 95 -7.54 -3.61 11.31
N LEU A 96 -6.80 -4.72 11.40
CA LEU A 96 -6.94 -5.86 10.51
C LEU A 96 -7.71 -6.96 11.25
N ARG A 97 -8.90 -7.33 10.76
CA ARG A 97 -9.65 -8.50 11.22
C ARG A 97 -9.59 -9.59 10.16
N GLU A 98 -8.77 -10.60 10.42
CA GLU A 98 -8.60 -11.74 9.52
C GLU A 98 -9.51 -12.89 9.98
N VAL A 99 -10.42 -13.32 9.13
CA VAL A 99 -11.22 -14.51 9.30
C VAL A 99 -10.89 -15.46 8.16
N GLY A 100 -10.06 -16.44 8.43
CA GLY A 100 -9.57 -17.37 7.42
C GLY A 100 -10.67 -18.31 6.92
N LEU A 101 -10.85 -18.39 5.61
CA LEU A 101 -11.62 -19.42 4.93
C LEU A 101 -10.68 -20.24 4.06
N ILE A 102 -10.97 -21.54 3.96
CA ILE A 102 -10.25 -22.44 3.07
C ILE A 102 -11.22 -22.87 1.96
N GLU A 103 -10.85 -22.62 0.71
CA GLU A 103 -11.58 -23.07 -0.47
C GLU A 103 -10.90 -24.30 -1.05
N THR A 104 -11.68 -25.31 -1.40
CA THR A 104 -11.16 -26.58 -1.91
C THR A 104 -11.76 -27.00 -3.26
N ALA A 105 -12.79 -26.29 -3.76
CA ALA A 105 -13.49 -26.66 -4.99
C ALA A 105 -13.25 -25.63 -6.10
N ILE A 106 -12.82 -26.09 -7.26
CA ILE A 106 -12.73 -25.32 -8.49
C ILE A 106 -14.01 -25.55 -9.28
N THR A 107 -14.71 -24.48 -9.61
CA THR A 107 -15.90 -24.55 -10.49
C THR A 107 -15.77 -23.50 -11.58
N PRO A 108 -15.46 -23.88 -12.82
CA PRO A 108 -15.33 -22.93 -13.92
C PRO A 108 -16.60 -22.11 -14.15
N GLY A 109 -16.44 -20.80 -14.31
CA GLY A 109 -17.47 -19.90 -14.78
C GLY A 109 -18.12 -18.97 -13.75
N ASN A 110 -17.85 -19.15 -12.45
CA ASN A 110 -18.31 -18.22 -11.40
C ASN A 110 -17.38 -18.31 -10.20
N GLU A 111 -16.94 -17.17 -9.68
CA GLU A 111 -16.13 -17.11 -8.48
C GLU A 111 -16.92 -17.56 -7.26
N THR A 112 -16.30 -18.43 -6.45
CA THR A 112 -16.94 -19.09 -5.31
C THR A 112 -17.58 -18.10 -4.33
N PHE A 113 -16.94 -16.95 -4.10
CA PHE A 113 -17.34 -15.97 -3.09
C PHE A 113 -17.93 -14.68 -3.68
N ILE A 114 -18.32 -14.66 -4.96
CA ILE A 114 -18.85 -13.46 -5.63
C ILE A 114 -20.02 -12.83 -4.83
N ASN A 115 -20.86 -13.64 -4.21
CA ASN A 115 -21.99 -13.18 -3.41
C ASN A 115 -21.57 -12.49 -2.09
N ALA A 116 -20.32 -12.69 -1.63
CA ALA A 116 -19.78 -12.04 -0.45
C ALA A 116 -18.93 -10.79 -0.79
N GLN A 117 -18.75 -10.52 -2.09
CA GLN A 117 -17.97 -9.39 -2.58
C GLN A 117 -18.85 -8.18 -2.91
N TRP A 118 -19.52 -7.62 -1.90
CA TRP A 118 -20.35 -6.42 -2.07
C TRP A 118 -19.56 -5.22 -2.66
N ASN A 119 -18.25 -5.15 -2.40
CA ASN A 119 -17.37 -4.10 -2.90
C ASN A 119 -17.30 -4.04 -4.44
N ILE A 120 -17.42 -5.18 -5.12
CA ILE A 120 -17.48 -5.28 -6.60
C ILE A 120 -18.78 -4.63 -7.11
N LEU A 121 -19.90 -4.92 -6.43
CA LEU A 121 -21.21 -4.36 -6.77
C LEU A 121 -21.28 -2.87 -6.47
N ALA A 122 -20.70 -2.44 -5.35
CA ALA A 122 -20.68 -1.05 -4.91
C ALA A 122 -20.05 -0.10 -5.95
N VAL A 123 -18.99 -0.55 -6.63
CA VAL A 123 -18.31 0.23 -7.68
C VAL A 123 -18.85 -0.05 -9.08
N GLU A 124 -19.87 -0.90 -9.24
CA GLU A 124 -20.44 -1.30 -10.54
C GLU A 124 -19.40 -1.94 -11.49
N ALA A 125 -18.47 -2.75 -10.93
CA ALA A 125 -17.44 -3.40 -11.72
C ALA A 125 -17.97 -4.39 -12.76
N PRO A 126 -19.03 -5.21 -12.50
CA PRO A 126 -19.61 -6.10 -13.50
C PRO A 126 -20.09 -5.38 -14.77
N ASP A 127 -20.63 -4.17 -14.62
CA ASP A 127 -21.07 -3.37 -15.77
C ASP A 127 -19.88 -2.82 -16.56
N ALA A 128 -18.78 -2.49 -15.90
CA ALA A 128 -17.53 -2.11 -16.57
C ALA A 128 -16.95 -3.29 -17.37
N TRP A 129 -16.91 -4.49 -16.80
CA TRP A 129 -16.45 -5.71 -17.50
C TRP A 129 -17.30 -6.03 -18.71
N ALA A 130 -18.64 -5.91 -18.60
CA ALA A 130 -19.56 -6.08 -19.72
C ALA A 130 -19.29 -5.10 -20.88
N ASN A 131 -18.67 -3.95 -20.59
CA ASN A 131 -18.22 -2.97 -21.58
C ASN A 131 -16.74 -3.16 -22.01
N GLY A 132 -16.09 -4.27 -21.62
CA GLY A 132 -14.74 -4.64 -22.02
C GLY A 132 -13.63 -3.96 -21.22
N CYS A 133 -13.93 -3.30 -20.09
CA CYS A 133 -12.96 -2.72 -19.20
C CYS A 133 -12.58 -3.72 -18.10
N THR A 134 -11.43 -4.38 -18.23
CA THR A 134 -10.94 -5.45 -17.35
C THR A 134 -9.56 -5.13 -16.76
N GLY A 135 -8.94 -4.01 -17.16
CA GLY A 135 -7.58 -3.65 -16.80
C GLY A 135 -6.50 -4.28 -17.67
N TYR A 136 -6.90 -4.95 -18.78
CA TYR A 136 -5.95 -5.61 -19.68
C TYR A 136 -4.86 -4.67 -20.19
N GLY A 137 -3.61 -5.13 -20.07
CA GLY A 137 -2.43 -4.39 -20.51
C GLY A 137 -1.97 -3.29 -19.57
N VAL A 138 -2.67 -3.07 -18.45
CA VAL A 138 -2.30 -2.07 -17.44
C VAL A 138 -1.54 -2.71 -16.29
N ARG A 139 -0.52 -2.03 -15.80
CA ARG A 139 0.29 -2.47 -14.67
C ARG A 139 -0.03 -1.64 -13.42
N VAL A 140 -0.39 -2.31 -12.33
CA VAL A 140 -0.64 -1.69 -11.03
C VAL A 140 0.45 -2.13 -10.05
N ALA A 141 1.24 -1.19 -9.55
CA ALA A 141 2.18 -1.46 -8.47
C ALA A 141 1.47 -1.43 -7.12
N VAL A 142 1.69 -2.45 -6.30
CA VAL A 142 1.25 -2.52 -4.90
C VAL A 142 2.47 -2.32 -4.01
N LEU A 143 2.59 -1.11 -3.44
CA LEU A 143 3.63 -0.75 -2.48
C LEU A 143 3.15 -1.07 -1.07
N ASP A 144 3.60 -2.20 -0.52
CA ASP A 144 3.04 -2.76 0.72
C ASP A 144 4.05 -3.71 1.40
N GLY A 145 3.57 -4.67 2.17
CA GLY A 145 4.30 -5.83 2.64
C GLY A 145 4.55 -6.87 1.54
N GLY A 146 4.46 -8.15 1.87
CA GLY A 146 4.73 -9.24 0.92
C GLY A 146 3.47 -9.79 0.26
N ILE A 147 3.45 -9.85 -1.06
CA ILE A 147 2.38 -10.46 -1.85
C ILE A 147 2.68 -11.94 -2.06
N ARG A 148 1.68 -12.82 -1.91
CA ARG A 148 1.77 -14.25 -2.23
C ARG A 148 1.44 -14.51 -3.71
N PRO A 149 2.41 -14.62 -4.62
CA PRO A 149 2.15 -14.73 -6.06
C PRO A 149 1.62 -16.13 -6.46
N THR A 150 1.75 -17.11 -5.55
CA THR A 150 1.28 -18.48 -5.77
C THR A 150 -0.16 -18.71 -5.35
N HIS A 151 -0.85 -17.68 -4.82
CA HIS A 151 -2.28 -17.77 -4.56
C HIS A 151 -3.02 -18.05 -5.88
N ILE A 152 -4.02 -18.94 -5.85
CA ILE A 152 -4.69 -19.43 -7.06
C ILE A 152 -5.27 -18.26 -7.89
N ASP A 153 -5.83 -17.26 -7.22
CA ASP A 153 -6.41 -16.07 -7.86
C ASP A 153 -5.36 -15.02 -8.30
N LEU A 154 -4.09 -15.19 -7.96
CA LEU A 154 -2.99 -14.34 -8.41
C LEU A 154 -1.99 -15.06 -9.32
N ALA A 155 -2.21 -16.35 -9.58
CA ALA A 155 -1.29 -17.14 -10.38
C ALA A 155 -1.20 -16.60 -11.83
N GLY A 156 -0.02 -16.08 -12.20
CA GLY A 156 0.21 -15.43 -13.49
C GLY A 156 -0.19 -13.95 -13.57
N THR A 157 -0.82 -13.38 -12.54
CA THR A 157 -1.15 -11.95 -12.44
C THR A 157 0.02 -11.12 -11.94
N VAL A 158 0.80 -11.67 -10.98
CA VAL A 158 1.95 -10.96 -10.41
C VAL A 158 3.17 -11.12 -11.31
N ASP A 159 3.73 -10.01 -11.75
CA ASP A 159 5.02 -9.99 -12.44
C ASP A 159 6.16 -10.24 -11.45
N THR A 160 6.46 -11.52 -11.24
CA THR A 160 7.48 -11.95 -10.27
C THR A 160 8.90 -11.59 -10.69
N ALA A 161 9.14 -11.39 -11.99
CA ALA A 161 10.46 -11.01 -12.50
C ALA A 161 10.80 -9.55 -12.21
N CYS A 162 9.79 -8.69 -12.22
CA CYS A 162 9.91 -7.25 -11.96
C CYS A 162 9.51 -6.84 -10.55
N SER A 163 8.92 -7.73 -9.76
CA SER A 163 8.59 -7.43 -8.36
C SER A 163 9.86 -7.32 -7.50
N ALA A 164 9.92 -6.35 -6.60
CA ALA A 164 11.13 -5.99 -5.88
C ALA A 164 10.89 -5.80 -4.36
N SER A 165 11.96 -5.85 -3.57
CA SER A 165 11.94 -5.55 -2.14
C SER A 165 12.95 -4.46 -1.81
N PHE A 166 12.50 -3.45 -1.08
CA PHE A 166 13.32 -2.42 -0.45
C PHE A 166 13.57 -2.71 1.03
N VAL A 167 13.05 -3.82 1.54
CA VAL A 167 13.32 -4.31 2.89
C VAL A 167 14.52 -5.24 2.86
N ALA A 168 15.58 -4.86 3.56
CA ALA A 168 16.85 -5.59 3.54
C ALA A 168 16.68 -7.05 3.97
N GLY A 169 17.23 -7.97 3.19
CA GLY A 169 17.21 -9.41 3.48
C GLY A 169 15.85 -10.08 3.27
N LYS A 170 14.86 -9.39 2.69
CA LYS A 170 13.52 -9.94 2.41
C LYS A 170 13.24 -9.95 0.91
N GLN A 171 12.54 -10.99 0.45
CA GLN A 171 11.98 -11.04 -0.88
C GLN A 171 10.63 -10.32 -0.94
N PHE A 172 10.18 -9.92 -2.14
CA PHE A 172 8.92 -9.20 -2.32
C PHE A 172 7.69 -9.99 -1.85
N TYR A 173 7.78 -11.32 -1.76
CA TYR A 173 6.69 -12.21 -1.33
C TYR A 173 6.77 -12.61 0.14
N GLU A 174 7.80 -12.19 0.89
CA GLU A 174 7.95 -12.53 2.31
C GLU A 174 7.25 -11.50 3.19
N ASP A 175 6.28 -11.97 3.97
CA ASP A 175 5.61 -11.21 5.03
C ASP A 175 4.95 -12.19 6.01
N THR A 176 4.50 -11.69 7.15
CA THR A 176 3.62 -12.41 8.08
C THR A 176 2.18 -11.95 7.99
N SER A 177 1.93 -10.76 7.44
CA SER A 177 0.60 -10.19 7.22
C SER A 177 0.00 -10.60 5.88
N SER A 178 -1.32 -10.83 5.83
CA SER A 178 -2.06 -11.02 4.58
C SER A 178 -2.35 -9.72 3.83
N HIS A 179 -2.05 -8.56 4.40
CA HIS A 179 -2.50 -7.26 3.92
C HIS A 179 -2.17 -7.01 2.43
N ALA A 180 -0.91 -7.13 2.03
CA ALA A 180 -0.49 -6.91 0.64
C ALA A 180 -1.16 -7.89 -0.35
N THR A 181 -1.33 -9.15 0.05
CA THR A 181 -2.00 -10.18 -0.76
C THR A 181 -3.49 -9.87 -0.91
N HIS A 182 -4.13 -9.39 0.15
CA HIS A 182 -5.52 -8.94 0.16
C HIS A 182 -5.73 -7.74 -0.76
N VAL A 183 -4.88 -6.73 -0.64
CA VAL A 183 -4.86 -5.52 -1.49
C VAL A 183 -4.68 -5.89 -2.97
N ALA A 184 -3.71 -6.77 -3.28
CA ALA A 184 -3.50 -7.24 -4.66
C ALA A 184 -4.73 -7.97 -5.22
N GLY A 185 -5.44 -8.73 -4.38
CA GLY A 185 -6.68 -9.42 -4.77
C GLY A 185 -7.82 -8.46 -5.08
N ILE A 186 -7.99 -7.37 -4.31
CA ILE A 186 -8.99 -6.33 -4.62
C ILE A 186 -8.73 -5.71 -5.99
N VAL A 187 -7.45 -5.49 -6.33
CA VAL A 187 -7.09 -4.95 -7.65
C VAL A 187 -7.37 -5.97 -8.74
N ALA A 188 -6.76 -7.17 -8.66
CA ALA A 188 -6.60 -8.03 -9.83
C ALA A 188 -6.64 -9.53 -9.51
N ALA A 189 -7.44 -9.99 -8.52
CA ALA A 189 -7.79 -11.40 -8.45
C ALA A 189 -8.46 -11.80 -9.77
N ARG A 190 -8.06 -12.95 -10.33
CA ARG A 190 -8.44 -13.36 -11.68
C ARG A 190 -9.89 -13.80 -11.74
N ASP A 191 -10.53 -13.60 -12.90
CA ASP A 191 -11.73 -14.30 -13.32
C ASP A 191 -11.33 -15.73 -13.74
N ASN A 192 -11.39 -16.67 -12.81
CA ASN A 192 -10.92 -18.05 -13.03
C ASN A 192 -11.88 -19.14 -12.52
N GLY A 193 -13.07 -18.73 -12.09
CA GLY A 193 -14.13 -19.62 -11.59
C GLY A 193 -13.89 -20.15 -10.17
N VAL A 194 -12.98 -19.54 -9.41
CA VAL A 194 -12.72 -19.89 -8.00
C VAL A 194 -12.53 -18.63 -7.16
N GLY A 195 -12.80 -18.74 -5.87
CA GLY A 195 -12.47 -17.71 -4.88
C GLY A 195 -13.15 -16.38 -5.11
N THR A 196 -12.34 -15.35 -5.32
CA THR A 196 -12.78 -13.95 -5.49
C THR A 196 -12.30 -13.37 -6.83
N ILE A 197 -12.92 -12.28 -7.28
CA ILE A 197 -12.50 -11.52 -8.46
C ILE A 197 -12.08 -10.09 -8.06
N GLY A 198 -11.05 -9.56 -8.68
CA GLY A 198 -10.63 -8.17 -8.56
C GLY A 198 -11.42 -7.24 -9.46
N ILE A 199 -11.39 -5.94 -9.18
CA ILE A 199 -12.09 -4.93 -9.98
C ILE A 199 -11.47 -4.79 -11.39
N ALA A 200 -10.15 -5.00 -11.50
CA ALA A 200 -9.41 -5.02 -12.76
C ALA A 200 -8.75 -6.41 -12.98
N PRO A 201 -9.54 -7.48 -13.27
CA PRO A 201 -9.08 -8.87 -13.17
C PRO A 201 -8.01 -9.27 -14.20
N GLU A 202 -7.79 -8.46 -15.24
CA GLU A 202 -6.75 -8.66 -16.25
C GLU A 202 -5.56 -7.69 -16.12
N ALA A 203 -5.53 -6.86 -15.07
CA ALA A 203 -4.38 -6.02 -14.78
C ALA A 203 -3.19 -6.86 -14.27
N THR A 204 -1.98 -6.41 -14.57
CA THR A 204 -0.74 -7.02 -14.04
C THR A 204 -0.35 -6.35 -12.74
N ILE A 205 -0.05 -7.13 -11.70
CA ILE A 205 0.45 -6.63 -10.41
C ILE A 205 1.97 -6.59 -10.40
N LEU A 206 2.53 -5.43 -10.05
CA LEU A 206 3.93 -5.27 -9.69
C LEU A 206 4.03 -5.21 -8.15
N GLY A 207 4.56 -6.26 -7.52
CA GLY A 207 4.74 -6.31 -6.07
C GLY A 207 5.99 -5.55 -5.64
N VAL A 208 5.84 -4.48 -4.87
CA VAL A 208 6.97 -3.69 -4.36
C VAL A 208 6.92 -3.68 -2.84
N LYS A 209 7.73 -4.54 -2.22
CA LYS A 209 7.79 -4.62 -0.76
C LYS A 209 8.55 -3.44 -0.18
N VAL A 210 7.84 -2.59 0.55
CA VAL A 210 8.38 -1.42 1.26
C VAL A 210 8.15 -1.50 2.77
N LEU A 211 7.33 -2.45 3.22
CA LEU A 211 6.98 -2.67 4.63
C LEU A 211 7.33 -4.10 5.07
N ASP A 212 7.64 -4.26 6.36
CA ASP A 212 7.68 -5.54 7.06
C ASP A 212 6.82 -5.45 8.32
N ASN A 213 5.80 -6.31 8.45
CA ASN A 213 4.80 -6.21 9.52
C ASN A 213 4.20 -4.80 9.68
N GLY A 214 3.87 -4.14 8.58
CA GLY A 214 3.30 -2.81 8.54
C GLY A 214 4.28 -1.67 8.84
N SER A 215 5.54 -1.96 9.17
CA SER A 215 6.59 -0.97 9.43
C SER A 215 7.52 -0.82 8.24
N GLY A 216 7.98 0.39 7.99
CA GLY A 216 8.97 0.69 6.95
C GLY A 216 9.64 2.05 7.20
N SER A 217 10.78 2.27 6.57
CA SER A 217 11.42 3.58 6.61
C SER A 217 10.97 4.47 5.46
N PHE A 218 11.17 5.78 5.60
CA PHE A 218 10.91 6.73 4.52
C PHE A 218 11.72 6.39 3.27
N SER A 219 12.98 5.99 3.44
CA SER A 219 13.84 5.63 2.30
C SER A 219 13.32 4.40 1.53
N GLN A 220 12.73 3.42 2.24
CA GLN A 220 12.11 2.25 1.61
C GLN A 220 10.89 2.64 0.78
N ILE A 221 10.01 3.48 1.33
CA ILE A 221 8.81 3.97 0.64
C ILE A 221 9.19 4.80 -0.59
N ILE A 222 10.11 5.77 -0.42
CA ILE A 222 10.59 6.64 -1.52
C ILE A 222 11.23 5.80 -2.61
N GLY A 223 12.10 4.85 -2.25
CA GLY A 223 12.74 3.94 -3.20
C GLY A 223 11.72 3.13 -3.99
N GLY A 224 10.71 2.59 -3.30
CA GLY A 224 9.60 1.84 -3.92
C GLY A 224 8.77 2.68 -4.90
N ILE A 225 8.42 3.93 -4.55
CA ILE A 225 7.70 4.85 -5.45
C ILE A 225 8.52 5.09 -6.74
N LEU A 226 9.81 5.41 -6.60
CA LEU A 226 10.68 5.69 -7.75
C LEU A 226 10.88 4.45 -8.62
N TYR A 227 11.02 3.27 -8.02
CA TYR A 227 11.13 1.99 -8.73
C TYR A 227 9.88 1.70 -9.56
N ALA A 228 8.70 1.84 -8.96
CA ALA A 228 7.44 1.61 -9.64
C ALA A 228 7.16 2.63 -10.75
N ALA A 229 7.65 3.87 -10.60
CA ALA A 229 7.36 4.95 -11.52
C ALA A 229 8.20 4.93 -12.79
N GLU A 230 9.43 4.37 -12.76
CA GLU A 230 10.35 4.51 -13.89
C GLU A 230 11.02 3.17 -14.26
N PRO A 231 10.84 2.72 -15.51
CA PRO A 231 11.56 1.57 -16.03
C PRO A 231 13.08 1.76 -15.93
N GLY A 232 13.79 0.76 -15.47
CA GLY A 232 15.25 0.80 -15.37
C GLY A 232 15.80 1.69 -14.24
N ALA A 233 14.96 2.26 -13.38
CA ALA A 233 15.34 3.22 -12.34
C ALA A 233 16.47 2.76 -11.42
N PHE A 234 16.59 1.46 -11.18
CA PHE A 234 17.59 0.84 -10.31
C PHE A 234 18.44 -0.22 -11.05
N GLY A 235 18.59 -0.07 -12.36
CA GLY A 235 19.37 -1.00 -13.19
C GLY A 235 18.64 -2.31 -13.51
N VAL A 236 17.33 -2.37 -13.25
CA VAL A 236 16.46 -3.49 -13.59
C VAL A 236 15.68 -3.12 -14.85
N ASP A 237 15.81 -3.92 -15.91
CA ASP A 237 15.09 -3.68 -17.17
C ASP A 237 13.64 -4.19 -17.06
N CYS A 238 12.82 -3.40 -16.37
CA CYS A 238 11.41 -3.68 -16.14
C CYS A 238 10.56 -2.47 -16.50
N ALA A 239 9.36 -2.71 -17.04
CA ALA A 239 8.40 -1.65 -17.28
C ALA A 239 7.90 -1.04 -15.95
N GLY A 240 7.72 0.26 -15.91
CA GLY A 240 7.08 0.95 -14.80
C GLY A 240 5.59 0.61 -14.68
N ALA A 241 4.96 1.07 -13.62
CA ALA A 241 3.53 0.95 -13.41
C ALA A 241 2.77 2.16 -13.94
N ASP A 242 1.54 1.95 -14.39
CA ASP A 242 0.59 3.01 -14.76
C ASP A 242 -0.11 3.60 -13.51
N VAL A 243 -0.33 2.73 -12.50
CA VAL A 243 -0.95 3.10 -11.23
C VAL A 243 -0.10 2.55 -10.09
N ILE A 244 0.08 3.33 -9.04
CA ILE A 244 0.80 2.96 -7.82
C ILE A 244 -0.20 3.01 -6.67
N ASN A 245 -0.56 1.85 -6.11
CA ASN A 245 -1.39 1.75 -4.92
C ASN A 245 -0.52 1.74 -3.66
N MET A 246 -0.84 2.61 -2.72
CA MET A 246 -0.19 2.75 -1.42
C MET A 246 -1.23 2.62 -0.29
N SER A 247 -1.59 1.38 0.05
CA SER A 247 -2.48 1.07 1.18
C SER A 247 -1.74 1.20 2.51
N LEU A 248 -1.17 2.37 2.74
CA LEU A 248 -0.34 2.71 3.89
C LEU A 248 -0.43 4.21 4.17
N GLY A 249 -0.21 4.60 5.42
CA GLY A 249 -0.19 6.01 5.78
C GLY A 249 0.23 6.23 7.23
N ALA A 250 0.73 7.43 7.50
CA ALA A 250 1.05 7.88 8.85
C ALA A 250 0.75 9.37 9.00
N VAL A 251 0.47 9.78 10.24
CA VAL A 251 0.10 11.16 10.58
C VAL A 251 1.25 11.82 11.34
N PHE A 252 1.62 13.02 10.91
CA PHE A 252 2.70 13.78 11.52
C PHE A 252 2.25 15.21 11.88
N PRO A 253 2.79 15.79 12.96
CA PRO A 253 2.63 17.21 13.24
C PRO A 253 3.36 18.07 12.19
N ARG A 254 2.71 19.12 11.67
CA ARG A 254 3.34 20.05 10.70
C ARG A 254 4.45 20.90 11.31
N ASN A 255 4.36 21.20 12.59
CA ASN A 255 5.21 22.21 13.28
C ASN A 255 6.36 21.61 14.08
N VAL A 256 6.61 20.33 14.03
CA VAL A 256 7.70 19.66 14.76
C VAL A 256 8.80 19.33 13.76
N GLY A 257 9.99 19.97 13.98
CA GLY A 257 11.13 19.84 13.08
C GLY A 257 11.71 18.45 13.07
N GLY A 258 11.44 17.48 12.48
CA GLY A 258 12.03 16.14 12.37
C GLY A 258 11.62 15.46 11.04
N PRO A 259 10.32 15.20 10.78
CA PRO A 259 9.91 14.53 9.55
C PRO A 259 9.72 15.45 8.35
N ALA A 260 9.83 16.79 8.48
CA ALA A 260 9.50 17.74 7.41
C ALA A 260 10.28 17.49 6.12
N GLY A 261 11.61 17.24 6.22
CA GLY A 261 12.44 16.92 5.06
C GLY A 261 12.07 15.56 4.44
N LEU A 262 11.76 14.57 5.27
CA LEU A 262 11.33 13.24 4.83
C LEU A 262 9.95 13.30 4.14
N ILE A 263 9.01 14.08 4.68
CA ILE A 263 7.70 14.32 4.07
C ILE A 263 7.86 15.02 2.71
N ALA A 264 8.71 16.04 2.64
CA ALA A 264 9.03 16.72 1.37
C ALA A 264 9.65 15.76 0.35
N ALA A 265 10.47 14.80 0.79
CA ALA A 265 11.06 13.80 -0.09
C ALA A 265 10.02 12.80 -0.64
N ILE A 266 9.05 12.35 0.20
CA ILE A 266 7.90 11.55 -0.29
C ILE A 266 7.08 12.34 -1.30
N ASN A 267 6.71 13.60 -0.99
CA ASN A 267 5.95 14.44 -1.91
C ASN A 267 6.69 14.62 -3.25
N LYS A 268 8.02 14.76 -3.20
CA LYS A 268 8.84 14.84 -4.41
C LYS A 268 8.82 13.54 -5.21
N ALA A 269 8.84 12.38 -4.53
CA ALA A 269 8.76 11.07 -5.19
C ALA A 269 7.39 10.85 -5.84
N VAL A 270 6.28 11.21 -5.16
CA VAL A 270 4.91 11.14 -5.70
C VAL A 270 4.76 12.05 -6.92
N ASN A 271 5.24 13.29 -6.83
CA ASN A 271 5.22 14.23 -7.98
C ASN A 271 6.06 13.71 -9.13
N TYR A 272 7.20 13.07 -8.84
CA TYR A 272 8.03 12.45 -9.86
C TYR A 272 7.29 11.29 -10.55
N ALA A 273 6.67 10.39 -9.78
CA ALA A 273 5.88 9.29 -10.31
C ALA A 273 4.77 9.80 -11.26
N ASN A 274 4.03 10.83 -10.83
CA ASN A 274 3.01 11.47 -11.64
C ASN A 274 3.59 12.04 -12.97
N SER A 275 4.76 12.69 -12.91
CA SER A 275 5.44 13.22 -14.11
C SER A 275 5.95 12.12 -15.05
N ARG A 276 6.09 10.88 -14.56
CA ARG A 276 6.51 9.72 -15.36
C ARG A 276 5.34 8.89 -15.91
N GLY A 277 4.10 9.30 -15.64
CA GLY A 277 2.91 8.62 -16.14
C GLY A 277 2.26 7.66 -15.14
N ALA A 278 2.76 7.58 -13.90
CA ALA A 278 2.24 6.70 -12.86
C ALA A 278 1.35 7.48 -11.87
N LEU A 279 0.04 7.19 -11.85
CA LEU A 279 -0.90 7.76 -10.89
C LEU A 279 -0.71 7.12 -9.52
N VAL A 280 -0.50 7.93 -8.48
CA VAL A 280 -0.41 7.44 -7.10
C VAL A 280 -1.78 7.53 -6.42
N VAL A 281 -2.25 6.41 -5.88
CA VAL A 281 -3.47 6.27 -5.09
C VAL A 281 -3.09 5.80 -3.69
N SER A 282 -3.53 6.50 -2.65
CA SER A 282 -3.19 6.20 -1.26
C SER A 282 -4.39 6.21 -0.34
N SER A 283 -4.32 5.44 0.73
CA SER A 283 -5.33 5.42 1.79
C SER A 283 -5.32 6.73 2.61
N ALA A 284 -6.51 7.20 3.04
CA ALA A 284 -6.65 8.41 3.86
C ALA A 284 -6.25 8.20 5.33
N GLY A 285 -6.18 6.94 5.79
CA GLY A 285 -5.92 6.58 7.18
C GLY A 285 -7.16 6.16 7.94
N ASN A 286 -6.96 5.49 9.08
CA ASN A 286 -8.01 4.81 9.85
C ASN A 286 -8.14 5.34 11.29
N ASP A 287 -7.83 6.61 11.52
CA ASP A 287 -7.84 7.25 12.84
C ASP A 287 -9.03 8.20 13.05
N ALA A 288 -10.01 8.21 12.13
CA ALA A 288 -11.16 9.11 12.11
C ALA A 288 -10.74 10.60 12.26
N ILE A 289 -9.60 10.98 11.70
CA ILE A 289 -9.08 12.35 11.78
C ILE A 289 -9.76 13.22 10.73
N ASP A 290 -10.32 14.33 11.18
CA ASP A 290 -10.75 15.44 10.30
C ASP A 290 -9.56 16.33 9.95
N PHE A 291 -8.94 16.09 8.80
CA PHE A 291 -7.84 16.93 8.29
C PHE A 291 -8.31 18.31 7.82
N GLY A 292 -9.61 18.49 7.61
CA GLY A 292 -10.23 19.79 7.39
C GLY A 292 -10.12 20.72 8.61
N GLN A 293 -10.17 20.15 9.81
CA GLN A 293 -10.03 20.88 11.07
C GLN A 293 -8.63 20.76 11.68
N ALA A 294 -8.01 19.59 11.60
CA ALA A 294 -6.69 19.31 12.18
C ALA A 294 -5.54 19.90 11.33
N LYS A 295 -5.55 21.24 11.13
CA LYS A 295 -4.59 21.97 10.27
C LYS A 295 -3.13 21.83 10.73
N ASN A 296 -2.88 21.44 11.98
CA ASN A 296 -1.57 21.16 12.54
C ASN A 296 -1.04 19.76 12.20
N LEU A 297 -1.84 18.91 11.56
CA LEU A 297 -1.48 17.55 11.16
C LEU A 297 -1.32 17.44 9.64
N VAL A 298 -0.57 16.43 9.21
CA VAL A 298 -0.40 16.03 7.82
C VAL A 298 -0.46 14.50 7.72
N GLY A 299 -1.35 13.99 6.89
CA GLY A 299 -1.43 12.57 6.55
C GLY A 299 -0.54 12.26 5.34
N VAL A 300 0.42 11.37 5.48
CA VAL A 300 1.38 11.03 4.43
C VAL A 300 1.17 9.57 4.01
N PRO A 301 1.12 9.23 2.71
CA PRO A 301 1.28 10.08 1.52
C PRO A 301 0.01 10.81 1.06
N GLY A 302 -1.16 10.61 1.68
CA GLY A 302 -2.44 11.17 1.23
C GLY A 302 -2.44 12.69 0.98
N SER A 303 -1.62 13.46 1.73
CA SER A 303 -1.43 14.90 1.50
C SER A 303 -0.44 15.23 0.37
N ALA A 304 0.09 14.27 -0.36
CA ALA A 304 0.95 14.53 -1.51
C ALA A 304 0.09 14.96 -2.71
N GLY A 305 0.07 16.25 -3.01
CA GLY A 305 -0.91 16.90 -3.88
C GLY A 305 -1.04 16.38 -5.32
N ALA A 306 -0.14 15.54 -5.82
CA ALA A 306 -0.24 14.91 -7.15
C ALA A 306 -0.97 13.55 -7.14
N GLY A 307 -1.23 12.97 -5.96
CA GLY A 307 -1.91 11.70 -5.77
C GLY A 307 -3.41 11.83 -5.48
N ILE A 308 -4.06 10.68 -5.34
CA ILE A 308 -5.45 10.53 -4.87
C ILE A 308 -5.40 10.00 -3.43
N ALA A 309 -6.03 10.69 -2.49
CA ALA A 309 -6.30 10.20 -1.15
C ALA A 309 -7.71 9.62 -1.09
N VAL A 310 -7.85 8.37 -0.62
CA VAL A 310 -9.10 7.61 -0.65
C VAL A 310 -9.64 7.36 0.75
N SER A 311 -10.85 7.83 1.04
CA SER A 311 -11.61 7.49 2.23
C SER A 311 -12.36 6.16 2.04
N ALA A 312 -12.82 5.58 3.14
CA ALA A 312 -13.53 4.31 3.15
C ALA A 312 -15.03 4.50 3.38
N THR A 313 -15.83 3.67 2.67
CA THR A 313 -17.24 3.43 2.94
C THR A 313 -17.50 1.96 3.18
N GLY A 314 -18.64 1.62 3.76
CA GLY A 314 -19.03 0.24 3.96
C GLY A 314 -20.53 0.08 4.26
N PRO A 315 -21.10 -1.13 4.05
CA PRO A 315 -22.45 -1.44 4.46
C PRO A 315 -22.54 -1.61 5.97
N GLU A 316 -23.77 -1.55 6.46
CA GLU A 316 -24.13 -1.97 7.81
C GLU A 316 -25.20 -3.06 7.71
N GLY A 317 -24.81 -4.31 8.02
CA GLY A 317 -25.70 -5.46 7.99
C GLY A 317 -25.92 -6.07 6.60
N PHE A 318 -24.92 -6.06 5.72
CA PHE A 318 -24.98 -6.64 4.37
C PHE A 318 -25.55 -8.07 4.36
N ALA A 319 -25.06 -8.94 5.24
CA ALA A 319 -25.50 -10.34 5.28
C ALA A 319 -26.77 -10.57 6.09
N VAL A 320 -27.32 -9.54 6.75
CA VAL A 320 -28.58 -9.67 7.50
C VAL A 320 -29.73 -9.84 6.52
N ASN A 321 -30.41 -11.02 6.60
CA ASN A 321 -31.47 -11.40 5.65
C ASN A 321 -31.04 -11.43 4.18
N PHE A 322 -29.83 -11.90 3.88
CA PHE A 322 -29.32 -12.04 2.51
C PHE A 322 -30.33 -12.81 1.62
N PRO A 323 -30.63 -12.38 0.37
CA PRO A 323 -30.02 -11.26 -0.36
C PRO A 323 -30.71 -9.89 -0.12
N TYR A 324 -31.62 -9.78 0.83
CA TYR A 324 -32.42 -8.60 1.11
C TYR A 324 -31.86 -7.71 2.25
N GLY A 325 -30.57 -7.90 2.60
CA GLY A 325 -29.87 -7.10 3.60
C GLY A 325 -29.63 -5.65 3.18
N ALA A 326 -28.72 -4.99 3.87
CA ALA A 326 -28.34 -3.62 3.54
C ALA A 326 -27.84 -3.52 2.09
N THR A 327 -28.41 -2.58 1.35
CA THR A 327 -28.06 -2.29 -0.04
C THR A 327 -27.31 -0.96 -0.15
N ASN A 328 -27.21 -0.18 0.91
CA ASN A 328 -26.36 0.99 0.96
C ASN A 328 -24.93 0.58 1.32
N PHE A 329 -24.03 0.65 0.35
CA PHE A 329 -22.61 0.33 0.49
C PHE A 329 -21.73 1.57 0.67
N ARG A 330 -22.36 2.74 0.74
CA ARG A 330 -21.67 4.02 0.59
C ARG A 330 -21.66 4.86 1.87
N ASP A 331 -22.12 4.31 3.00
CA ASP A 331 -22.03 5.01 4.28
C ASP A 331 -20.54 5.19 4.67
N PRO A 332 -20.12 6.40 5.12
CA PRO A 332 -18.75 6.62 5.55
C PRO A 332 -18.35 5.65 6.65
N ALA A 333 -17.22 4.94 6.47
CA ALA A 333 -16.75 3.99 7.47
C ALA A 333 -16.35 4.71 8.77
N SER A 334 -16.71 4.11 9.91
CA SER A 334 -16.58 4.73 11.24
C SER A 334 -15.15 5.14 11.63
N TYR A 335 -14.17 4.50 11.06
CA TYR A 335 -12.74 4.72 11.31
C TYR A 335 -12.07 5.62 10.27
N SER A 336 -12.72 5.87 9.11
CA SER A 336 -12.06 6.56 8.00
C SER A 336 -11.63 7.97 8.39
N SER A 337 -10.38 8.31 8.16
CA SER A 337 -9.96 9.72 8.18
C SER A 337 -10.56 10.45 6.97
N TYR A 338 -10.84 11.75 7.14
CA TYR A 338 -11.58 12.57 6.20
C TYR A 338 -11.11 14.03 6.24
N GLY A 339 -11.76 14.90 5.47
CA GLY A 339 -11.52 16.35 5.51
C GLY A 339 -11.58 16.97 4.13
N GLU A 340 -12.21 18.13 4.05
CA GLU A 340 -12.29 18.92 2.83
C GLU A 340 -10.89 19.30 2.33
N GLY A 341 -10.63 19.05 1.04
CA GLY A 341 -9.33 19.28 0.40
C GLY A 341 -8.23 18.26 0.77
N PHE A 342 -8.57 17.22 1.57
CA PHE A 342 -7.68 16.10 1.85
C PHE A 342 -8.13 14.84 1.10
N VAL A 343 -9.38 14.41 1.28
CA VAL A 343 -9.96 13.28 0.54
C VAL A 343 -10.23 13.71 -0.90
N SER A 344 -9.83 12.87 -1.85
CA SER A 344 -10.07 13.10 -3.28
C SER A 344 -11.29 12.33 -3.79
N LEU A 345 -11.43 11.08 -3.34
CA LEU A 345 -12.49 10.13 -3.68
C LEU A 345 -12.77 9.20 -2.50
N ALA A 346 -13.96 8.62 -2.46
CA ALA A 346 -14.29 7.51 -1.59
C ALA A 346 -14.31 6.18 -2.36
N GLY A 347 -14.07 5.09 -1.64
CA GLY A 347 -14.16 3.73 -2.16
C GLY A 347 -14.61 2.71 -1.11
N PRO A 348 -14.93 1.47 -1.53
CA PRO A 348 -15.41 0.42 -0.63
C PRO A 348 -14.28 -0.11 0.25
N GLY A 349 -14.26 0.31 1.50
CA GLY A 349 -13.26 -0.10 2.51
C GLY A 349 -13.78 -1.07 3.56
N GLY A 350 -15.10 -1.22 3.64
CA GLY A 350 -15.79 -1.99 4.68
C GLY A 350 -15.91 -1.25 6.01
N ASP A 351 -16.73 -1.80 6.89
CA ASP A 351 -16.85 -1.32 8.27
C ASP A 351 -17.03 -2.52 9.23
N PHE A 352 -16.99 -2.26 10.52
CA PHE A 352 -17.24 -3.24 11.59
C PHE A 352 -17.99 -2.58 12.75
N ARG A 353 -18.91 -1.68 12.42
CA ARG A 353 -19.61 -0.76 13.34
C ARG A 353 -20.49 -1.50 14.34
N LEU A 354 -21.08 -2.63 13.95
CA LEU A 354 -22.00 -3.41 14.77
C LEU A 354 -21.45 -4.78 15.12
N PRO A 355 -20.31 -4.89 15.86
CA PRO A 355 -19.80 -6.18 16.27
C PRO A 355 -20.81 -6.91 17.16
N GLY A 356 -21.04 -8.19 16.90
CA GLY A 356 -22.00 -9.01 17.64
C GLY A 356 -21.77 -10.50 17.43
N THR A 357 -22.58 -11.32 18.05
CA THR A 357 -22.49 -12.79 17.98
C THR A 357 -23.48 -13.42 17.02
N ALA A 358 -24.40 -12.62 16.43
CA ALA A 358 -25.35 -13.11 15.45
C ALA A 358 -24.64 -13.69 14.23
N LEU A 359 -25.09 -14.86 13.78
CA LEU A 359 -24.54 -15.55 12.61
C LEU A 359 -25.40 -15.26 11.38
N CYS A 360 -24.75 -14.95 10.29
CA CYS A 360 -25.34 -14.85 8.96
C CYS A 360 -24.70 -15.86 8.00
N SER A 361 -25.43 -16.19 6.94
CA SER A 361 -24.97 -17.12 5.91
C SER A 361 -25.14 -16.48 4.54
N VAL A 362 -24.07 -16.45 3.75
CA VAL A 362 -24.06 -15.99 2.38
C VAL A 362 -23.78 -17.17 1.45
N PRO A 363 -24.60 -17.43 0.43
CA PRO A 363 -24.40 -18.55 -0.47
C PRO A 363 -23.08 -18.46 -1.24
N ARG A 364 -22.42 -19.61 -1.41
CA ARG A 364 -21.28 -19.79 -2.33
C ARG A 364 -21.78 -20.31 -3.67
N VAL A 365 -20.98 -20.07 -4.70
CA VAL A 365 -21.22 -20.63 -6.03
C VAL A 365 -20.27 -21.83 -6.23
N PRO A 366 -20.75 -22.98 -6.75
CA PRO A 366 -22.12 -23.26 -7.20
C PRO A 366 -23.04 -23.74 -6.05
N SER A 367 -22.52 -24.02 -4.88
CA SER A 367 -23.33 -24.54 -3.76
C SER A 367 -22.65 -24.34 -2.40
N GLY A 368 -23.43 -24.51 -1.35
CA GLY A 368 -22.99 -24.29 0.03
C GLY A 368 -23.13 -22.85 0.47
N SER A 369 -22.62 -22.54 1.66
CA SER A 369 -22.68 -21.18 2.24
C SER A 369 -21.44 -20.91 3.07
N VAL A 370 -21.11 -19.63 3.18
CA VAL A 370 -20.22 -19.11 4.21
C VAL A 370 -21.07 -18.64 5.38
N THR A 371 -20.75 -19.13 6.58
CA THR A 371 -21.45 -18.75 7.82
C THR A 371 -20.44 -18.21 8.82
N THR A 372 -20.64 -16.96 9.21
CA THR A 372 -19.82 -16.27 10.22
C THR A 372 -20.66 -15.19 10.92
N GLN A 373 -20.06 -14.42 11.85
CA GLN A 373 -20.76 -13.29 12.43
C GLN A 373 -21.20 -12.30 11.35
N CYS A 374 -22.42 -11.77 11.46
CA CYS A 374 -23.03 -10.93 10.41
C CYS A 374 -22.16 -9.73 10.02
N TRP A 375 -21.58 -9.06 11.01
CA TRP A 375 -20.74 -7.87 10.80
C TRP A 375 -19.44 -8.15 10.03
N VAL A 376 -18.97 -9.42 9.99
CA VAL A 376 -17.78 -9.78 9.20
C VAL A 376 -18.02 -9.59 7.72
N PHE A 377 -19.26 -9.79 7.25
CA PHE A 377 -19.63 -9.57 5.86
C PHE A 377 -19.70 -8.09 5.47
N ASP A 378 -19.73 -7.17 6.43
CA ASP A 378 -19.63 -5.73 6.17
C ASP A 378 -18.19 -5.29 5.84
N MET A 379 -17.21 -6.16 6.09
CA MET A 379 -15.83 -5.97 5.68
C MET A 379 -15.62 -6.43 4.22
N VAL A 380 -14.50 -6.05 3.64
CA VAL A 380 -14.13 -6.44 2.26
C VAL A 380 -13.48 -7.82 2.26
N MET A 381 -14.02 -8.74 1.47
CA MET A 381 -13.45 -10.06 1.26
C MET A 381 -12.42 -10.05 0.14
N SER A 382 -11.25 -10.65 0.38
CA SER A 382 -10.21 -10.87 -0.62
C SER A 382 -9.25 -11.99 -0.18
N LEU A 383 -8.07 -12.05 -0.78
CA LEU A 383 -7.12 -13.14 -0.63
C LEU A 383 -6.39 -13.08 0.71
N SER A 384 -6.08 -14.27 1.27
CA SER A 384 -5.17 -14.43 2.41
C SER A 384 -3.86 -15.06 1.97
N ARG A 385 -2.76 -14.73 2.64
CA ARG A 385 -1.46 -15.35 2.38
C ARG A 385 -1.23 -16.68 3.12
N ASN A 386 -2.17 -17.11 3.97
CA ASN A 386 -2.00 -18.31 4.83
C ASN A 386 -1.81 -19.58 4.00
N SER A 387 -2.47 -19.68 2.83
CA SER A 387 -2.23 -20.73 1.83
C SER A 387 -2.46 -20.17 0.42
N ASN A 388 -2.38 -21.05 -0.59
CA ASN A 388 -2.69 -20.66 -1.97
C ASN A 388 -4.20 -20.56 -2.26
N THR A 389 -5.04 -20.96 -1.31
CA THR A 389 -6.50 -21.10 -1.47
C THR A 389 -7.27 -20.55 -0.26
N THR A 390 -6.66 -19.69 0.55
CA THR A 390 -7.33 -19.05 1.70
C THR A 390 -7.72 -17.64 1.41
N TYR A 391 -8.87 -17.24 1.97
CA TYR A 391 -9.48 -15.92 1.82
C TYR A 391 -9.76 -15.34 3.19
N THR A 392 -9.90 -14.01 3.25
CA THR A 392 -10.09 -13.31 4.53
C THR A 392 -10.87 -12.02 4.33
N TRP A 393 -11.43 -11.47 5.40
CA TRP A 393 -12.05 -10.16 5.42
C TRP A 393 -11.17 -9.16 6.14
N MET A 394 -11.10 -7.96 5.58
CA MET A 394 -10.43 -6.81 6.19
C MET A 394 -11.26 -5.55 5.98
N ALA A 395 -11.15 -4.60 6.91
CA ALA A 395 -11.73 -3.27 6.76
C ALA A 395 -10.66 -2.20 6.98
N GLY A 396 -10.69 -1.18 6.17
CA GLY A 396 -9.74 -0.07 6.22
C GLY A 396 -9.78 0.78 4.96
N THR A 397 -9.31 2.00 5.04
CA THR A 397 -9.00 2.81 3.84
C THR A 397 -7.96 2.12 2.95
N SER A 398 -7.23 1.15 3.51
CA SER A 398 -6.35 0.22 2.80
C SER A 398 -7.06 -0.70 1.81
N MET A 399 -8.37 -0.95 1.96
CA MET A 399 -9.20 -1.75 1.03
C MET A 399 -9.91 -0.84 0.04
N ALA A 400 -10.19 0.41 0.43
CA ALA A 400 -10.77 1.43 -0.46
C ALA A 400 -9.77 1.92 -1.53
N ALA A 401 -8.53 2.17 -1.15
CA ALA A 401 -7.48 2.64 -2.07
C ALA A 401 -7.27 1.70 -3.27
N PRO A 402 -7.10 0.36 -3.10
CA PRO A 402 -6.94 -0.55 -4.23
C PRO A 402 -8.18 -0.65 -5.13
N ALA A 403 -9.39 -0.41 -4.61
CA ALA A 403 -10.60 -0.32 -5.43
C ALA A 403 -10.52 0.88 -6.39
N VAL A 404 -10.14 2.05 -5.89
CA VAL A 404 -9.93 3.25 -6.72
C VAL A 404 -8.75 3.05 -7.68
N ALA A 405 -7.64 2.43 -7.24
CA ALA A 405 -6.50 2.12 -8.09
C ALA A 405 -6.88 1.16 -9.25
N ALA A 406 -7.75 0.20 -8.97
CA ALA A 406 -8.26 -0.71 -10.00
C ALA A 406 -9.16 0.00 -11.01
N VAL A 407 -10.07 0.88 -10.56
CA VAL A 407 -10.88 1.69 -11.48
C VAL A 407 -10.00 2.62 -12.32
N ALA A 408 -8.92 3.18 -11.74
CA ALA A 408 -7.91 3.93 -12.49
C ALA A 408 -7.24 3.07 -13.58
N ALA A 409 -7.02 1.77 -13.30
CA ALA A 409 -6.50 0.85 -14.30
C ALA A 409 -7.51 0.58 -15.43
N LEU A 410 -8.82 0.49 -15.14
CA LEU A 410 -9.86 0.40 -16.17
C LEU A 410 -9.85 1.63 -17.08
N VAL A 411 -9.76 2.84 -16.49
CA VAL A 411 -9.63 4.11 -17.24
C VAL A 411 -8.39 4.10 -18.12
N LYS A 412 -7.25 3.67 -17.57
CA LYS A 412 -5.97 3.62 -18.31
C LYS A 412 -6.01 2.65 -19.48
N GLN A 413 -6.67 1.49 -19.33
CA GLN A 413 -6.94 0.56 -20.43
C GLN A 413 -7.77 1.24 -21.52
N ARG A 414 -8.85 1.92 -21.14
CA ARG A 414 -9.80 2.55 -22.07
C ARG A 414 -9.19 3.77 -22.77
N TYR A 415 -8.41 4.56 -22.04
CA TYR A 415 -7.83 5.84 -22.49
C TYR A 415 -6.32 5.87 -22.24
N PRO A 416 -5.52 5.06 -22.97
CA PRO A 416 -4.09 4.88 -22.68
C PRO A 416 -3.25 6.15 -22.83
N TRP A 417 -3.78 7.18 -23.52
CA TRP A 417 -3.11 8.49 -23.72
C TRP A 417 -3.30 9.46 -22.54
N MET A 418 -4.24 9.18 -21.62
CA MET A 418 -4.46 10.05 -20.47
C MET A 418 -3.25 10.08 -19.55
N THR A 419 -2.89 11.29 -19.14
CA THR A 419 -1.90 11.49 -18.08
C THR A 419 -2.49 11.14 -16.71
N PRO A 420 -1.66 10.94 -15.66
CA PRO A 420 -2.16 10.73 -14.30
C PRO A 420 -3.10 11.83 -13.81
N GLY A 421 -2.85 13.09 -14.20
CA GLY A 421 -3.74 14.20 -13.90
C GLY A 421 -5.10 14.05 -14.58
N ASP A 422 -5.10 13.70 -15.88
CA ASP A 422 -6.34 13.49 -16.63
C ASP A 422 -7.15 12.32 -16.04
N ILE A 423 -6.47 11.22 -15.66
CA ILE A 423 -7.15 10.05 -15.04
C ILE A 423 -7.76 10.46 -13.69
N ARG A 424 -7.04 11.20 -12.86
CA ARG A 424 -7.57 11.69 -11.58
C ARG A 424 -8.83 12.53 -11.79
N ASP A 425 -8.75 13.52 -12.66
CA ASP A 425 -9.83 14.48 -12.93
C ASP A 425 -11.04 13.75 -13.56
N PHE A 426 -10.78 12.75 -14.41
CA PHE A 426 -11.82 11.91 -15.00
C PHE A 426 -12.50 11.00 -13.97
N LEU A 427 -11.73 10.37 -13.06
CA LEU A 427 -12.30 9.59 -11.96
C LEU A 427 -13.17 10.45 -11.04
N GLN A 428 -12.78 11.71 -10.78
CA GLN A 428 -13.57 12.65 -10.01
C GLN A 428 -14.85 13.07 -10.73
N ALA A 429 -14.79 13.26 -12.05
CA ALA A 429 -15.95 13.64 -12.87
C ALA A 429 -16.96 12.49 -13.05
N THR A 430 -16.49 11.24 -13.04
CA THR A 430 -17.31 10.04 -13.19
C THR A 430 -17.67 9.36 -11.87
N ALA A 431 -17.26 9.92 -10.73
CA ALA A 431 -17.69 9.46 -9.42
C ALA A 431 -19.19 9.74 -9.19
N ASP A 432 -19.81 8.94 -8.33
CA ASP A 432 -21.17 9.21 -7.87
C ASP A 432 -21.10 10.24 -6.75
N ASP A 433 -21.75 11.38 -6.96
CA ASP A 433 -21.80 12.49 -5.99
C ASP A 433 -22.62 12.09 -4.77
N GLU A 434 -21.94 11.77 -3.68
CA GLU A 434 -22.50 11.34 -2.42
C GLU A 434 -22.29 12.43 -1.35
N GLY A 435 -23.18 12.48 -0.37
CA GLY A 435 -23.11 13.48 0.70
C GLY A 435 -23.63 14.84 0.28
N SER A 436 -22.83 15.89 0.47
CA SER A 436 -23.16 17.24 0.02
C SER A 436 -22.82 17.41 -1.44
N TYR A 437 -23.67 18.11 -2.20
CA TYR A 437 -23.43 18.35 -3.64
C TYR A 437 -22.03 18.90 -3.93
N GLY A 438 -21.32 18.25 -4.83
CA GLY A 438 -19.94 18.54 -5.18
C GLY A 438 -18.93 17.97 -4.18
N ALA A 439 -17.73 18.53 -4.12
CA ALA A 439 -16.70 18.01 -3.23
C ALA A 439 -17.04 18.25 -1.75
N ASP A 440 -16.95 17.20 -0.94
CA ASP A 440 -17.19 17.26 0.50
C ASP A 440 -16.10 16.60 1.34
N GLN A 441 -16.27 16.63 2.65
CA GLN A 441 -15.23 16.15 3.58
C GLN A 441 -15.07 14.64 3.63
N PHE A 442 -16.12 13.85 3.35
CA PHE A 442 -16.11 12.38 3.49
C PHE A 442 -15.82 11.67 2.18
N TYR A 443 -16.41 12.14 1.08
CA TYR A 443 -16.34 11.50 -0.24
C TYR A 443 -15.39 12.21 -1.19
N GLY A 444 -14.87 13.40 -0.82
CA GLY A 444 -14.14 14.23 -1.77
C GLY A 444 -15.05 14.63 -2.93
N HIS A 445 -14.71 14.21 -4.15
CA HIS A 445 -15.54 14.42 -5.34
C HIS A 445 -16.61 13.34 -5.57
N GLY A 446 -16.73 12.36 -4.68
CA GLY A 446 -17.74 11.32 -4.74
C GLY A 446 -17.19 9.90 -4.55
N PHE A 447 -18.08 8.92 -4.64
CA PHE A 447 -17.76 7.50 -4.58
C PHE A 447 -17.38 6.98 -5.97
N VAL A 448 -16.26 6.25 -6.07
CA VAL A 448 -15.73 5.76 -7.33
C VAL A 448 -16.71 4.81 -8.04
N ASN A 449 -16.94 5.02 -9.35
CA ASN A 449 -17.86 4.22 -10.17
C ASN A 449 -17.14 3.69 -11.41
N ALA A 450 -16.96 2.36 -11.49
CA ALA A 450 -16.24 1.70 -12.58
C ALA A 450 -17.03 1.72 -13.90
N ARG A 451 -18.37 1.57 -13.84
CA ARG A 451 -19.21 1.61 -15.03
C ARG A 451 -19.12 2.98 -15.71
N ARG A 452 -19.36 4.06 -14.96
CA ARG A 452 -19.28 5.42 -15.50
C ARG A 452 -17.89 5.74 -16.02
N ALA A 453 -16.86 5.37 -15.27
CA ALA A 453 -15.45 5.54 -15.69
C ALA A 453 -15.09 4.77 -16.99
N CYS A 454 -15.85 3.73 -17.33
CA CYS A 454 -15.65 2.95 -18.55
C CYS A 454 -16.53 3.41 -19.73
N THR A 455 -17.71 4.00 -19.48
CA THR A 455 -18.72 4.27 -20.50
C THR A 455 -18.86 5.75 -20.88
N GLU A 456 -18.43 6.68 -20.06
CA GLU A 456 -18.42 8.13 -20.31
C GLU A 456 -17.09 8.57 -20.92
#